data_4ed5fb02e04bc8c8acc1a0e9c5d71cbd
#
_entry.id   4ed5fb02e04bc8c8acc1a0e9c5d71cbd
#
_cell.length_a   1.000
_cell.length_b   1.000
_cell.length_c   1.000
_cell.angle_alpha   90.00
_cell.angle_beta   90.00
_cell.angle_gamma   90.00
#
_symmetry.space_group_name_H-M   'P 1'
#
loop_
_entity.id
_entity.type
_entity.pdbx_description
1 polymer ?
#
loop_
_entity_poly.entity_id
_entity_poly.type
_entity_poly.pdbx_seq_one_letter_code
_entity_poly.pdbx_strand_id
1 'polypeptide(L)'
;MFWKKKSLGYKLACELPLNTPIRDLSFTVMDTEATGFSVGAGDRLIEIGAVHVDGLSVTDHIFQTYVNPQRAIPEKITELTGIQKEDVADAPAAVEAIEAFCHYVEQCGSNGWVGHYLAFDLLVLKKELQREKYSFNEPPAFDTLDLIGFISPSWDMRDLEHYARSFGTNIYERHSAVGDALTTAHLFVELLRLLESQGKTTLNDLMVVTKKDGSFLSL
;
A
#
# COMPACT_ATOMS: atom_id res chain seq x y z
N MET A 1 18.39 -24.29 -18.60
CA MET A 1 18.18 -24.59 -17.18
C MET A 1 17.23 -23.53 -16.63
N PHE A 2 15.93 -23.88 -16.43
CA PHE A 2 14.94 -22.94 -15.89
C PHE A 2 15.20 -22.79 -14.39
N TRP A 3 15.71 -21.65 -13.98
CA TRP A 3 15.86 -21.34 -12.57
C TRP A 3 14.44 -21.12 -12.00
N LYS A 4 14.05 -21.99 -11.08
CA LYS A 4 12.79 -21.83 -10.35
C LYS A 4 12.93 -20.56 -9.49
N LYS A 5 12.08 -19.54 -9.75
CA LYS A 5 12.07 -18.33 -8.90
C LYS A 5 11.69 -18.75 -7.50
N LYS A 6 12.31 -18.14 -6.49
CA LYS A 6 11.88 -18.27 -5.11
C LYS A 6 10.51 -17.60 -4.95
N SER A 7 9.68 -18.07 -4.04
CA SER A 7 8.43 -17.39 -3.63
C SER A 7 8.52 -17.05 -2.16
N LEU A 8 7.93 -15.93 -1.77
CA LEU A 8 7.71 -15.62 -0.37
C LEU A 8 6.71 -16.62 0.21
N GLY A 9 6.94 -17.04 1.46
CA GLY A 9 6.21 -18.14 2.11
C GLY A 9 4.87 -17.75 2.75
N TYR A 10 4.19 -16.69 2.25
CA TYR A 10 2.93 -16.20 2.82
C TYR A 10 1.73 -16.51 1.94
N LYS A 11 0.55 -16.57 2.56
CA LYS A 11 -0.73 -16.71 1.87
C LYS A 11 -1.45 -15.37 1.91
N LEU A 12 -1.63 -14.76 0.75
CA LEU A 12 -2.56 -13.64 0.61
C LEU A 12 -3.99 -14.17 0.54
N ALA A 13 -4.87 -13.36 1.07
CA ALA A 13 -6.32 -13.46 1.21
C ALA A 13 -7.03 -14.64 0.51
N CYS A 14 -7.94 -15.24 1.25
CA CYS A 14 -8.89 -16.21 0.71
C CYS A 14 -9.78 -15.57 -0.35
N GLU A 15 -10.18 -16.36 -1.36
CA GLU A 15 -11.27 -16.00 -2.26
C GLU A 15 -12.53 -15.75 -1.43
N LEU A 16 -13.00 -14.50 -1.43
CA LEU A 16 -14.23 -14.13 -0.76
C LEU A 16 -15.38 -14.05 -1.78
N PRO A 17 -16.61 -14.38 -1.35
CA PRO A 17 -17.79 -14.13 -2.16
C PRO A 17 -17.88 -12.65 -2.55
N LEU A 18 -18.17 -12.35 -3.81
CA LEU A 18 -18.27 -10.97 -4.30
C LEU A 18 -19.35 -10.13 -3.60
N ASN A 19 -20.35 -10.77 -3.00
CA ASN A 19 -21.39 -10.13 -2.20
C ASN A 19 -21.01 -9.93 -0.74
N THR A 20 -19.77 -10.21 -0.33
CA THR A 20 -19.28 -9.92 1.02
C THR A 20 -19.42 -8.44 1.30
N PRO A 21 -20.10 -8.04 2.40
CA PRO A 21 -20.23 -6.63 2.78
C PRO A 21 -18.87 -5.98 3.02
N ILE A 22 -18.72 -4.71 2.62
CA ILE A 22 -17.47 -3.95 2.85
C ILE A 22 -17.12 -3.91 4.35
N ARG A 23 -18.12 -3.91 5.22
CA ARG A 23 -17.95 -3.89 6.69
C ARG A 23 -17.34 -5.17 7.26
N ASP A 24 -17.40 -6.27 6.50
CA ASP A 24 -16.87 -7.56 6.89
C ASP A 24 -15.49 -7.84 6.22
N LEU A 25 -14.93 -6.83 5.53
CA LEU A 25 -13.63 -6.91 4.89
C LEU A 25 -12.54 -6.31 5.77
N SER A 26 -11.35 -6.86 5.64
CA SER A 26 -10.15 -6.42 6.32
C SER A 26 -9.10 -5.97 5.29
N PHE A 27 -8.41 -4.87 5.56
CA PHE A 27 -7.46 -4.29 4.62
C PHE A 27 -6.14 -3.94 5.31
N THR A 28 -5.05 -4.05 4.56
CA THR A 28 -3.77 -3.45 4.94
C THR A 28 -3.56 -2.21 4.08
N VAL A 29 -3.56 -1.05 4.71
CA VAL A 29 -3.19 0.21 4.08
C VAL A 29 -1.69 0.39 4.22
N MET A 30 -0.98 0.60 3.12
CA MET A 30 0.47 0.67 3.11
C MET A 30 1.00 1.86 2.34
N ASP A 31 2.22 2.23 2.66
CA ASP A 31 3.03 3.20 1.95
C ASP A 31 4.51 2.81 2.01
N THR A 32 5.32 3.25 1.07
CA THR A 32 6.76 2.96 1.04
C THR A 32 7.57 4.21 0.74
N GLU A 33 8.73 4.34 1.43
CA GLU A 33 9.74 5.32 1.08
C GLU A 33 10.90 4.66 0.31
N ALA A 34 11.44 5.39 -0.65
CA ALA A 34 12.53 4.91 -1.49
C ALA A 34 13.61 5.98 -1.69
N THR A 35 14.80 5.58 -2.11
CA THR A 35 15.91 6.52 -2.42
C THR A 35 15.62 7.42 -3.62
N GLY A 36 14.45 7.28 -4.25
CA GLY A 36 13.96 8.07 -5.37
C GLY A 36 12.91 7.33 -6.19
N PHE A 37 12.44 7.95 -7.26
CA PHE A 37 11.34 7.42 -8.10
C PHE A 37 11.78 6.46 -9.20
N SER A 38 13.09 6.32 -9.44
CA SER A 38 13.62 5.50 -10.52
C SER A 38 13.95 4.07 -10.06
N VAL A 39 13.01 3.40 -9.37
CA VAL A 39 13.20 2.05 -8.80
C VAL A 39 13.52 0.99 -9.86
N GLY A 40 13.09 1.19 -11.10
CA GLY A 40 13.48 0.37 -12.24
C GLY A 40 14.94 0.52 -12.66
N ALA A 41 15.55 1.68 -12.39
CA ALA A 41 16.90 2.04 -12.77
C ALA A 41 17.92 1.99 -11.62
N GLY A 42 17.48 1.84 -10.37
CA GLY A 42 18.43 1.68 -9.27
C GLY A 42 18.04 2.26 -7.94
N ASP A 43 16.93 3.00 -7.83
CA ASP A 43 16.43 3.43 -6.53
C ASP A 43 15.93 2.23 -5.72
N ARG A 44 16.02 2.33 -4.41
CA ARG A 44 15.88 1.23 -3.45
C ARG A 44 14.88 1.62 -2.36
N LEU A 45 14.18 0.64 -1.86
CA LEU A 45 13.32 0.73 -0.69
C LEU A 45 14.11 1.15 0.56
N ILE A 46 13.57 2.06 1.38
CA ILE A 46 14.18 2.49 2.65
C ILE A 46 13.23 2.41 3.84
N GLU A 47 11.90 2.39 3.63
CA GLU A 47 10.92 2.19 4.69
C GLU A 47 9.66 1.51 4.14
N ILE A 48 9.01 0.67 4.96
CA ILE A 48 7.66 0.17 4.75
C ILE A 48 6.83 0.56 5.96
N GLY A 49 5.72 1.25 5.74
CA GLY A 49 4.71 1.56 6.73
C GLY A 49 3.39 0.90 6.38
N ALA A 50 2.65 0.39 7.37
CA ALA A 50 1.33 -0.14 7.13
C ALA A 50 0.43 -0.04 8.36
N VAL A 51 -0.87 0.03 8.10
CA VAL A 51 -1.93 0.13 9.10
C VAL A 51 -3.04 -0.82 8.72
N HIS A 52 -3.58 -1.53 9.72
CA HIS A 52 -4.72 -2.41 9.52
C HIS A 52 -6.04 -1.64 9.63
N VAL A 53 -6.93 -1.90 8.68
CA VAL A 53 -8.32 -1.41 8.68
C VAL A 53 -9.25 -2.62 8.74
N ASP A 54 -10.13 -2.65 9.74
CA ASP A 54 -11.16 -3.67 9.91
C ASP A 54 -12.54 -3.06 9.65
N GLY A 55 -13.17 -3.50 8.58
CA GLY A 55 -14.40 -2.90 8.06
C GLY A 55 -14.25 -1.39 7.82
N LEU A 56 -14.96 -0.58 8.61
CA LEU A 56 -14.91 0.88 8.53
C LEU A 56 -14.14 1.52 9.69
N SER A 57 -13.15 0.83 10.24
CA SER A 57 -12.38 1.29 11.39
C SER A 57 -10.89 1.14 11.17
N VAL A 58 -10.15 2.23 11.33
CA VAL A 58 -8.69 2.18 11.43
C VAL A 58 -8.33 1.61 12.80
N THR A 59 -7.50 0.57 12.84
CA THR A 59 -7.08 -0.07 14.09
C THR A 59 -5.74 0.49 14.58
N ASP A 60 -5.30 0.08 15.76
CA ASP A 60 -3.98 0.38 16.32
C ASP A 60 -2.90 -0.64 15.91
N HIS A 61 -3.24 -1.59 15.06
CA HIS A 61 -2.27 -2.52 14.50
C HIS A 61 -1.47 -1.83 13.40
N ILE A 62 -0.25 -1.45 13.73
CA ILE A 62 0.67 -0.72 12.85
C ILE A 62 1.91 -1.59 12.60
N PHE A 63 2.41 -1.56 11.39
CA PHE A 63 3.69 -2.12 10.98
C PHE A 63 4.61 -1.00 10.50
N GLN A 64 5.86 -1.03 10.91
CA GLN A 64 6.91 -0.15 10.42
C GLN A 64 8.23 -0.91 10.41
N THR A 65 8.99 -0.75 9.34
CA THR A 65 10.38 -1.18 9.27
C THR A 65 11.18 -0.31 8.33
N TYR A 66 12.35 0.12 8.79
CA TYR A 66 13.38 0.63 7.88
C TYR A 66 13.97 -0.52 7.08
N VAL A 67 14.59 -0.19 5.95
CA VAL A 67 15.21 -1.15 5.04
C VAL A 67 16.58 -0.65 4.64
N ASN A 68 17.60 -1.50 4.73
CA ASN A 68 18.93 -1.14 4.26
C ASN A 68 18.97 -1.14 2.72
N PRO A 69 19.08 0.03 2.07
CA PRO A 69 19.06 0.13 0.61
C PRO A 69 20.37 -0.36 -0.05
N GLN A 70 21.39 -0.66 0.74
CA GLN A 70 22.78 -0.99 0.27
C GLN A 70 23.35 0.08 -0.68
N ARG A 71 22.93 1.33 -0.52
CA ARG A 71 23.40 2.51 -1.24
C ARG A 71 23.19 3.77 -0.41
N ALA A 72 23.83 4.86 -0.82
CA ALA A 72 23.58 6.15 -0.18
C ALA A 72 22.15 6.64 -0.45
N ILE A 73 21.53 7.25 0.56
CA ILE A 73 20.26 7.99 0.43
C ILE A 73 20.65 9.39 -0.09
N PRO A 74 20.06 9.85 -1.21
CA PRO A 74 20.29 11.22 -1.69
C PRO A 74 19.81 12.27 -0.67
N GLU A 75 20.56 13.36 -0.50
CA GLU A 75 20.29 14.43 0.46
C GLU A 75 18.84 14.94 0.38
N LYS A 76 18.34 15.17 -0.84
CA LYS A 76 16.94 15.59 -1.06
C LYS A 76 15.89 14.59 -0.54
N ILE A 77 16.22 13.29 -0.50
CA ILE A 77 15.31 12.26 0.05
C ILE A 77 15.39 12.30 1.57
N THR A 78 16.59 12.43 2.12
CA THR A 78 16.76 12.64 3.56
C THR A 78 16.04 13.91 4.05
N GLU A 79 16.13 15.01 3.31
CA GLU A 79 15.39 16.25 3.62
C GLU A 79 13.86 16.04 3.56
N LEU A 80 13.39 15.21 2.62
CA LEU A 80 11.97 14.95 2.42
C LEU A 80 11.39 14.00 3.48
N THR A 81 12.08 12.88 3.74
CA THR A 81 11.57 11.78 4.58
C THR A 81 12.08 11.84 6.02
N GLY A 82 13.13 12.62 6.28
CA GLY A 82 13.84 12.63 7.55
C GLY A 82 14.76 11.42 7.78
N ILE A 83 14.68 10.38 6.93
CA ILE A 83 15.44 9.13 7.09
C ILE A 83 16.91 9.37 6.84
N GLN A 84 17.74 9.08 7.87
CA GLN A 84 19.18 9.23 7.82
C GLN A 84 19.87 7.90 7.46
N LYS A 85 21.13 7.99 7.07
CA LYS A 85 21.97 6.81 6.80
C LYS A 85 22.03 5.87 8.00
N GLU A 86 22.08 6.43 9.18
CA GLU A 86 22.18 5.73 10.47
C GLU A 86 20.94 4.89 10.76
N ASP A 87 19.73 5.36 10.36
CA ASP A 87 18.46 4.67 10.57
C ASP A 87 18.37 3.36 9.78
N VAL A 88 19.00 3.33 8.60
CA VAL A 88 18.96 2.19 7.68
C VAL A 88 20.20 1.31 7.72
N ALA A 89 21.27 1.72 8.45
CA ALA A 89 22.55 1.03 8.42
C ALA A 89 22.47 -0.42 8.91
N ASP A 90 21.76 -0.63 10.02
CA ASP A 90 21.55 -1.94 10.66
C ASP A 90 20.14 -2.50 10.38
N ALA A 91 19.38 -1.87 9.48
CA ALA A 91 18.05 -2.32 9.09
C ALA A 91 18.13 -3.61 8.25
N PRO A 92 17.06 -4.43 8.23
CA PRO A 92 17.01 -5.64 7.45
C PRO A 92 17.17 -5.38 5.94
N ALA A 93 17.60 -6.40 5.22
CA ALA A 93 17.60 -6.37 3.75
C ALA A 93 16.16 -6.34 3.21
N ALA A 94 15.98 -5.84 1.98
CA ALA A 94 14.65 -5.64 1.40
C ALA A 94 13.77 -6.90 1.41
N VAL A 95 14.31 -8.08 1.12
CA VAL A 95 13.52 -9.33 1.14
C VAL A 95 13.04 -9.65 2.56
N GLU A 96 13.89 -9.52 3.57
CA GLU A 96 13.54 -9.79 4.97
C GLU A 96 12.46 -8.82 5.47
N ALA A 97 12.58 -7.54 5.12
CA ALA A 97 11.58 -6.52 5.45
C ALA A 97 10.24 -6.80 4.77
N ILE A 98 10.25 -7.19 3.48
CA ILE A 98 9.05 -7.54 2.74
C ILE A 98 8.42 -8.83 3.28
N GLU A 99 9.22 -9.84 3.69
CA GLU A 99 8.71 -11.05 4.34
C GLU A 99 8.03 -10.70 5.68
N ALA A 100 8.64 -9.84 6.49
CA ALA A 100 8.05 -9.39 7.74
C ALA A 100 6.73 -8.62 7.51
N PHE A 101 6.68 -7.75 6.50
CA PHE A 101 5.46 -7.07 6.09
C PHE A 101 4.38 -8.06 5.63
N CYS A 102 4.72 -9.06 4.83
CA CYS A 102 3.77 -10.08 4.40
C CYS A 102 3.22 -10.91 5.58
N HIS A 103 4.04 -11.21 6.59
CA HIS A 103 3.57 -11.85 7.81
C HIS A 103 2.60 -10.96 8.60
N TYR A 104 2.86 -9.67 8.69
CA TYR A 104 1.92 -8.71 9.27
C TYR A 104 0.57 -8.72 8.53
N VAL A 105 0.58 -8.67 7.20
CA VAL A 105 -0.63 -8.76 6.35
C VAL A 105 -1.41 -10.05 6.63
N GLU A 106 -0.70 -11.18 6.74
CA GLU A 106 -1.30 -12.49 7.04
C GLU A 106 -1.92 -12.53 8.44
N GLN A 107 -1.21 -11.98 9.45
CA GLN A 107 -1.71 -11.90 10.82
C GLN A 107 -2.97 -11.02 10.95
N CYS A 108 -3.05 -9.95 10.18
CA CYS A 108 -4.24 -9.09 10.09
C CYS A 108 -5.39 -9.74 9.32
N GLY A 109 -5.19 -10.88 8.66
CA GLY A 109 -6.22 -11.53 7.83
C GLY A 109 -6.70 -10.66 6.67
N SER A 110 -5.83 -9.80 6.12
CA SER A 110 -6.21 -8.78 5.13
C SER A 110 -6.71 -9.38 3.83
N ASN A 111 -7.83 -8.86 3.35
CA ASN A 111 -8.46 -9.27 2.10
C ASN A 111 -7.97 -8.46 0.88
N GLY A 112 -7.23 -7.39 1.12
CA GLY A 112 -6.62 -6.57 0.08
C GLY A 112 -5.68 -5.52 0.61
N TRP A 113 -4.82 -5.02 -0.27
CA TRP A 113 -3.91 -3.92 0.02
C TRP A 113 -4.48 -2.61 -0.49
N VAL A 114 -4.25 -1.56 0.26
CA VAL A 114 -4.72 -0.22 -0.07
C VAL A 114 -3.54 0.74 -0.03
N GLY A 115 -3.53 1.73 -0.89
CA GLY A 115 -2.55 2.81 -0.86
C GLY A 115 -3.08 4.06 -1.58
N HIS A 116 -2.28 5.10 -1.54
CA HIS A 116 -2.50 6.31 -2.33
C HIS A 116 -1.44 6.39 -3.40
N TYR A 117 -1.82 6.18 -4.67
CA TYR A 117 -0.89 5.93 -5.77
C TYR A 117 -0.15 4.57 -5.61
N LEU A 118 -0.88 3.58 -5.13
CA LEU A 118 -0.39 2.24 -4.74
C LEU A 118 0.45 1.54 -5.82
N ALA A 119 0.24 1.86 -7.09
CA ALA A 119 1.01 1.28 -8.18
C ALA A 119 2.52 1.51 -8.04
N PHE A 120 2.94 2.62 -7.41
CA PHE A 120 4.35 2.89 -7.15
C PHE A 120 4.89 1.95 -6.06
N ASP A 121 4.19 1.78 -4.95
CA ASP A 121 4.59 0.91 -3.84
C ASP A 121 4.72 -0.55 -4.30
N LEU A 122 3.72 -1.04 -5.04
CA LEU A 122 3.77 -2.37 -5.62
C LEU A 122 4.95 -2.54 -6.57
N LEU A 123 5.29 -1.51 -7.35
CA LEU A 123 6.47 -1.51 -8.21
C LEU A 123 7.76 -1.57 -7.40
N VAL A 124 7.87 -0.80 -6.31
CA VAL A 124 9.02 -0.83 -5.38
C VAL A 124 9.24 -2.24 -4.86
N LEU A 125 8.22 -2.85 -4.23
CA LEU A 125 8.30 -4.20 -3.68
C LEU A 125 8.66 -5.24 -4.75
N LYS A 126 7.99 -5.16 -5.90
CA LYS A 126 8.23 -6.05 -7.05
C LYS A 126 9.69 -5.96 -7.53
N LYS A 127 10.26 -4.77 -7.62
CA LYS A 127 11.65 -4.58 -8.07
C LYS A 127 12.65 -5.09 -7.06
N GLU A 128 12.44 -4.86 -5.77
CA GLU A 128 13.30 -5.42 -4.73
C GLU A 128 13.30 -6.96 -4.76
N LEU A 129 12.13 -7.58 -4.85
CA LEU A 129 12.00 -9.03 -4.94
C LEU A 129 12.64 -9.60 -6.21
N GLN A 130 12.47 -8.92 -7.36
CA GLN A 130 13.07 -9.35 -8.62
C GLN A 130 14.61 -9.33 -8.60
N ARG A 131 15.22 -8.37 -7.89
CA ARG A 131 16.70 -8.30 -7.73
C ARG A 131 17.23 -9.56 -7.07
N GLU A 132 16.49 -10.11 -6.10
CA GLU A 132 16.86 -11.33 -5.36
C GLU A 132 16.25 -12.61 -5.96
N LYS A 133 15.70 -12.51 -7.19
CA LYS A 133 15.09 -13.62 -7.95
C LYS A 133 13.85 -14.24 -7.29
N TYR A 134 13.13 -13.46 -6.50
CA TYR A 134 11.82 -13.84 -6.02
C TYR A 134 10.73 -13.49 -7.04
N SER A 135 9.66 -14.29 -7.05
CA SER A 135 8.40 -13.94 -7.73
C SER A 135 7.57 -13.06 -6.81
N PHE A 136 6.87 -12.11 -7.38
CA PHE A 136 5.87 -11.30 -6.69
C PHE A 136 4.51 -11.59 -7.29
N ASN A 137 3.60 -12.12 -6.48
CA ASN A 137 2.20 -12.24 -6.82
C ASN A 137 1.50 -11.01 -6.29
N GLU A 138 0.97 -10.19 -7.19
CA GLU A 138 0.27 -8.97 -6.79
C GLU A 138 -1.02 -9.34 -6.04
N PRO A 139 -1.24 -8.74 -4.84
CA PRO A 139 -2.46 -8.95 -4.07
C PRO A 139 -3.66 -8.25 -4.72
N PRO A 140 -4.90 -8.54 -4.27
CA PRO A 140 -6.01 -7.63 -4.51
C PRO A 140 -5.63 -6.23 -4.01
N ALA A 141 -5.73 -5.23 -4.87
CA ALA A 141 -5.19 -3.90 -4.63
C ALA A 141 -6.23 -2.81 -4.93
N PHE A 142 -6.35 -1.85 -4.02
CA PHE A 142 -7.33 -0.76 -4.08
C PHE A 142 -6.60 0.57 -3.92
N ASP A 143 -6.67 1.42 -4.94
CA ASP A 143 -6.08 2.74 -4.89
C ASP A 143 -7.12 3.77 -4.45
N THR A 144 -6.81 4.58 -3.46
CA THR A 144 -7.71 5.66 -3.01
C THR A 144 -7.99 6.67 -4.12
N LEU A 145 -7.08 6.85 -5.07
CA LEU A 145 -7.31 7.73 -6.23
C LEU A 145 -8.45 7.24 -7.13
N ASP A 146 -8.61 5.91 -7.28
CA ASP A 146 -9.72 5.37 -8.06
C ASP A 146 -11.06 5.64 -7.36
N LEU A 147 -11.11 5.48 -6.01
CA LEU A 147 -12.29 5.79 -5.20
C LEU A 147 -12.64 7.28 -5.25
N ILE A 148 -11.64 8.15 -5.13
CA ILE A 148 -11.80 9.60 -5.24
C ILE A 148 -12.33 9.97 -6.61
N GLY A 149 -11.75 9.39 -7.68
CA GLY A 149 -12.19 9.62 -9.05
C GLY A 149 -13.64 9.20 -9.30
N PHE A 150 -14.14 8.18 -8.59
CA PHE A 150 -15.54 7.77 -8.66
C PHE A 150 -16.46 8.71 -7.86
N ILE A 151 -16.08 9.06 -6.62
CA ILE A 151 -16.90 9.87 -5.71
C ILE A 151 -16.94 11.33 -6.14
N SER A 152 -15.80 11.88 -6.54
CA SER A 152 -15.62 13.30 -6.90
C SER A 152 -14.76 13.42 -8.17
N PRO A 153 -15.32 13.13 -9.35
CA PRO A 153 -14.59 13.20 -10.61
C PRO A 153 -13.97 14.57 -10.83
N SER A 154 -12.65 14.63 -11.00
CA SER A 154 -11.91 15.82 -11.31
C SER A 154 -10.73 15.49 -12.21
N TRP A 155 -10.36 16.43 -13.10
CA TRP A 155 -9.12 16.35 -13.88
C TRP A 155 -7.90 16.87 -13.11
N ASP A 156 -8.13 17.48 -11.95
CA ASP A 156 -7.10 18.12 -11.13
C ASP A 156 -6.64 17.13 -10.06
N MET A 157 -5.56 16.41 -10.38
CA MET A 157 -4.93 15.47 -9.44
C MET A 157 -4.24 16.27 -8.31
N ARG A 158 -4.55 15.90 -7.09
CA ARG A 158 -3.99 16.52 -5.87
C ARG A 158 -3.19 15.48 -5.07
N ASP A 159 -2.39 15.98 -4.12
CA ASP A 159 -1.65 15.13 -3.20
C ASP A 159 -2.55 14.56 -2.08
N LEU A 160 -2.01 13.61 -1.34
CA LEU A 160 -2.69 12.93 -0.23
C LEU A 160 -3.22 13.92 0.82
N GLU A 161 -2.40 14.93 1.18
CA GLU A 161 -2.77 15.93 2.19
C GLU A 161 -3.98 16.73 1.74
N HIS A 162 -4.00 17.18 0.47
CA HIS A 162 -5.13 17.92 -0.07
C HIS A 162 -6.42 17.09 -0.02
N TYR A 163 -6.36 15.81 -0.40
CA TYR A 163 -7.52 14.92 -0.34
C TYR A 163 -7.95 14.67 1.10
N ALA A 164 -7.03 14.38 2.02
CA ALA A 164 -7.37 14.19 3.43
C ALA A 164 -8.09 15.43 4.01
N ARG A 165 -7.61 16.64 3.71
CA ARG A 165 -8.28 17.90 4.09
C ARG A 165 -9.66 18.04 3.45
N SER A 166 -9.78 17.74 2.16
CA SER A 166 -11.04 17.89 1.41
C SER A 166 -12.13 16.94 1.91
N PHE A 167 -11.77 15.73 2.35
CA PHE A 167 -12.66 14.75 2.93
C PHE A 167 -12.76 14.84 4.47
N GLY A 168 -12.08 15.82 5.09
CA GLY A 168 -12.17 16.08 6.53
C GLY A 168 -11.56 15.01 7.42
N THR A 169 -10.55 14.31 6.92
CA THR A 169 -9.87 13.22 7.65
C THR A 169 -8.57 13.69 8.33
N ASN A 170 -8.05 12.85 9.23
CA ASN A 170 -6.81 13.13 9.94
C ASN A 170 -5.60 13.10 8.99
N ILE A 171 -4.64 13.99 9.26
CA ILE A 171 -3.35 14.04 8.58
C ILE A 171 -2.27 13.78 9.63
N TYR A 172 -1.40 12.83 9.32
CA TYR A 172 -0.28 12.44 10.16
C TYR A 172 1.02 12.98 9.57
N GLU A 173 2.16 12.58 10.13
CA GLU A 173 3.47 12.99 9.65
C GLU A 173 3.67 12.61 8.19
N ARG A 174 3.88 13.63 7.34
CA ARG A 174 4.03 13.44 5.89
C ARG A 174 5.46 12.98 5.56
N HIS A 175 5.54 12.17 4.49
CA HIS A 175 6.81 11.59 4.04
C HIS A 175 7.48 10.66 5.06
N SER A 176 6.68 10.09 5.96
CA SER A 176 6.97 8.92 6.75
C SER A 176 6.02 7.83 6.27
N ALA A 177 6.50 6.65 5.94
CA ALA A 177 5.64 5.60 5.40
C ALA A 177 4.48 5.25 6.35
N VAL A 178 4.70 5.25 7.67
CA VAL A 178 3.61 5.06 8.65
C VAL A 178 2.65 6.24 8.68
N GLY A 179 3.16 7.47 8.64
CA GLY A 179 2.31 8.67 8.66
C GLY A 179 1.43 8.76 7.42
N ASP A 180 1.97 8.43 6.25
CA ASP A 180 1.22 8.42 5.00
C ASP A 180 0.25 7.23 4.92
N ALA A 181 0.62 6.05 5.44
CA ALA A 181 -0.29 4.91 5.59
C ALA A 181 -1.47 5.23 6.54
N LEU A 182 -1.22 5.89 7.68
CA LEU A 182 -2.27 6.34 8.62
C LEU A 182 -3.20 7.37 7.97
N THR A 183 -2.65 8.38 7.30
CA THR A 183 -3.42 9.39 6.59
C THR A 183 -4.30 8.75 5.51
N THR A 184 -3.71 7.82 4.74
CA THR A 184 -4.41 7.06 3.70
C THR A 184 -5.48 6.14 4.29
N ALA A 185 -5.23 5.50 5.44
CA ALA A 185 -6.21 4.64 6.11
C ALA A 185 -7.47 5.41 6.55
N HIS A 186 -7.29 6.57 7.16
CA HIS A 186 -8.42 7.43 7.53
C HIS A 186 -9.19 7.95 6.32
N LEU A 187 -8.47 8.35 5.26
CA LEU A 187 -9.08 8.75 4.00
C LEU A 187 -9.86 7.57 3.38
N PHE A 188 -9.27 6.39 3.32
CA PHE A 188 -9.90 5.19 2.76
C PHE A 188 -11.20 4.83 3.48
N VAL A 189 -11.20 4.83 4.81
CA VAL A 189 -12.41 4.56 5.61
C VAL A 189 -13.51 5.57 5.31
N GLU A 190 -13.19 6.85 5.16
CA GLU A 190 -14.17 7.88 4.79
C GLU A 190 -14.71 7.67 3.37
N LEU A 191 -13.84 7.32 2.42
CA LEU A 191 -14.26 6.98 1.05
C LEU A 191 -15.19 5.76 1.03
N LEU A 192 -14.93 4.73 1.85
CA LEU A 192 -15.83 3.57 1.99
C LEU A 192 -17.20 3.98 2.54
N ARG A 193 -17.27 4.88 3.54
CA ARG A 193 -18.54 5.40 4.06
C ARG A 193 -19.33 6.16 3.01
N LEU A 194 -18.64 6.96 2.19
CA LEU A 194 -19.27 7.67 1.07
C LEU A 194 -19.79 6.71 0.00
N LEU A 195 -19.05 5.64 -0.33
CA LEU A 195 -19.52 4.59 -1.22
C LEU A 195 -20.77 3.90 -0.68
N GLU A 196 -20.79 3.53 0.61
CA GLU A 196 -21.99 2.94 1.25
C GLU A 196 -23.19 3.88 1.17
N SER A 197 -23.00 5.19 1.36
CA SER A 197 -24.08 6.18 1.24
C SER A 197 -24.68 6.24 -0.16
N GLN A 198 -23.90 5.81 -1.18
CA GLN A 198 -24.32 5.70 -2.58
C GLN A 198 -24.82 4.29 -2.95
N GLY A 199 -25.02 3.41 -1.95
CA GLY A 199 -25.50 2.04 -2.16
C GLY A 199 -24.43 1.06 -2.66
N LYS A 200 -23.13 1.41 -2.59
CA LYS A 200 -22.00 0.56 -2.91
C LYS A 200 -21.50 -0.09 -1.62
N THR A 201 -21.97 -1.32 -1.33
CA THR A 201 -21.83 -1.92 0.00
C THR A 201 -21.08 -3.26 -0.01
N THR A 202 -20.68 -3.77 -1.18
CA THR A 202 -20.09 -5.10 -1.32
C THR A 202 -18.68 -5.05 -1.91
N LEU A 203 -17.93 -6.16 -1.73
CA LEU A 203 -16.64 -6.36 -2.39
C LEU A 203 -16.73 -6.16 -3.91
N ASN A 204 -17.82 -6.67 -4.55
CA ASN A 204 -18.02 -6.46 -5.98
C ASN A 204 -18.14 -4.97 -6.32
N ASP A 205 -18.87 -4.19 -5.52
CA ASP A 205 -18.99 -2.75 -5.76
C ASP A 205 -17.62 -2.07 -5.66
N LEU A 206 -16.84 -2.41 -4.63
CA LEU A 206 -15.49 -1.87 -4.44
C LEU A 206 -14.59 -2.22 -5.62
N MET A 207 -14.61 -3.48 -6.06
CA MET A 207 -13.83 -3.92 -7.22
C MET A 207 -14.26 -3.23 -8.51
N VAL A 208 -15.54 -2.98 -8.71
CA VAL A 208 -16.04 -2.28 -9.91
C VAL A 208 -15.59 -0.83 -9.93
N VAL A 209 -15.63 -0.16 -8.78
CA VAL A 209 -15.22 1.25 -8.65
C VAL A 209 -13.72 1.42 -8.88
N THR A 210 -12.88 0.47 -8.42
CA THR A 210 -11.41 0.54 -8.53
C THR A 210 -10.86 -0.11 -9.81
N LYS A 211 -11.72 -0.65 -10.69
CA LYS A 211 -11.26 -1.21 -11.96
C LYS A 211 -10.96 -0.10 -12.96
N LYS A 212 -9.69 0.09 -13.23
CA LYS A 212 -9.24 0.64 -14.51
C LYS A 212 -9.37 -0.46 -15.55
N ASP A 213 -10.35 -0.31 -16.46
CA ASP A 213 -10.50 -1.08 -17.72
C ASP A 213 -10.06 -2.56 -17.68
N GLY A 214 -10.98 -3.47 -17.36
CA GLY A 214 -11.02 -4.83 -17.95
C GLY A 214 -9.87 -5.82 -17.67
N SER A 215 -8.81 -5.48 -16.93
CA SER A 215 -7.62 -6.33 -16.86
C SER A 215 -7.58 -7.37 -15.71
N PHE A 216 -8.58 -7.40 -14.84
CA PHE A 216 -8.65 -8.35 -13.72
C PHE A 216 -9.56 -9.58 -13.95
N LEU A 217 -10.08 -9.79 -15.16
CA LEU A 217 -10.88 -10.96 -15.50
C LEU A 217 -10.14 -11.89 -16.49
N SER A 218 -8.86 -12.15 -16.25
CA SER A 218 -8.13 -13.23 -16.92
C SER A 218 -7.29 -13.99 -15.90
N LEU A 219 -7.94 -14.80 -15.10
CA LEU A 219 -7.42 -16.03 -14.51
C LEU A 219 -8.39 -17.15 -14.80
#